data_665dc7bfaf08ce1b4c325693f04b3152
#
_entry.id   665dc7bfaf08ce1b4c325693f04b3152
#
_cell.length_a   1.000
_cell.length_b   1.000
_cell.length_c   1.000
_cell.angle_alpha   90.00
_cell.angle_beta   90.00
_cell.angle_gamma   90.00
#
_symmetry.space_group_name_H-M   'P 1'
#
loop_
_entity.id
_entity.type
_entity.pdbx_description
1 polymer ?
#
loop_
_entity_poly.entity_id
_entity_poly.type
_entity_poly.pdbx_seq_one_letter_code
_entity_poly.pdbx_strand_id
1 'polypeptide(L)'
;MASEQELAEYVERVLPKLVEVGALGALLWCFADYAPELHDAPPCDQSWHERYFGLVRPDGSLKPHAAVIQRFAANHPRVAASRWQGAPEIDPEAYYQAPLANAKLAYRRYLDSVSRER
;
A
#
# COMPACT_ATOMS: atom_id res chain seq x y z
N MET A 1 -11.21 -4.99 11.27
CA MET A 1 -10.11 -4.09 10.87
C MET A 1 -8.80 -4.83 11.03
N ALA A 2 -7.84 -4.59 10.16
CA ALA A 2 -6.50 -5.14 10.35
C ALA A 2 -5.88 -4.52 11.61
N SER A 3 -5.09 -5.31 12.34
CA SER A 3 -4.28 -4.81 13.44
C SER A 3 -3.14 -3.93 12.92
N GLU A 4 -2.54 -3.12 13.79
CA GLU A 4 -1.38 -2.32 13.42
C GLU A 4 -0.18 -3.21 12.98
N GLN A 5 -0.08 -4.40 13.54
CA GLN A 5 0.95 -5.37 13.17
C GLN A 5 0.72 -5.94 11.76
N GLU A 6 -0.52 -6.31 11.43
CA GLU A 6 -0.86 -6.76 10.07
C GLU A 6 -0.64 -5.66 9.03
N LEU A 7 -0.90 -4.40 9.40
CA LEU A 7 -0.58 -3.26 8.54
C LEU A 7 0.93 -3.11 8.34
N ALA A 8 1.74 -3.29 9.40
CA ALA A 8 3.19 -3.25 9.29
C ALA A 8 3.72 -4.35 8.36
N GLU A 9 3.23 -5.57 8.49
CA GLU A 9 3.57 -6.69 7.61
C GLU A 9 3.16 -6.44 6.15
N TYR A 10 2.00 -5.81 5.94
CA TYR A 10 1.56 -5.42 4.61
C TYR A 10 2.52 -4.40 3.98
N VAL A 11 2.86 -3.33 4.71
CA VAL A 11 3.79 -2.29 4.24
C VAL A 11 5.17 -2.88 3.94
N GLU A 12 5.68 -3.76 4.80
CA GLU A 12 6.96 -4.43 4.61
C GLU A 12 7.02 -5.27 3.32
N ARG A 13 5.90 -5.88 2.94
CA ARG A 13 5.80 -6.65 1.67
C ARG A 13 5.59 -5.79 0.44
N VAL A 14 4.93 -4.65 0.58
CA VAL A 14 4.56 -3.78 -0.56
C VAL A 14 5.71 -2.89 -0.99
N LEU A 15 6.43 -2.28 -0.07
CA LEU A 15 7.50 -1.33 -0.41
C LEU A 15 8.57 -1.90 -1.35
N PRO A 16 9.12 -3.11 -1.12
CA PRO A 16 10.08 -3.70 -2.07
C PRO A 16 9.49 -3.92 -3.47
N LYS A 17 8.21 -4.33 -3.54
CA LYS A 17 7.53 -4.56 -4.82
C LYS A 17 7.38 -3.26 -5.62
N LEU A 18 7.10 -2.14 -4.96
CA LEU A 18 7.03 -0.84 -5.61
C LEU A 18 8.37 -0.44 -6.23
N VAL A 19 9.47 -0.70 -5.54
CA VAL A 19 10.82 -0.48 -6.10
C VAL A 19 11.07 -1.41 -7.29
N GLU A 20 10.73 -2.69 -7.19
CA GLU A 20 10.92 -3.69 -8.24
C GLU A 20 10.17 -3.32 -9.53
N VAL A 21 8.97 -2.75 -9.42
CA VAL A 21 8.20 -2.29 -10.60
C VAL A 21 8.58 -0.89 -11.07
N GLY A 22 9.57 -0.25 -10.46
CA GLY A 22 10.07 1.05 -10.87
C GLY A 22 9.21 2.24 -10.41
N ALA A 23 8.43 2.08 -9.35
CA ALA A 23 7.72 3.21 -8.75
C ALA A 23 8.69 4.24 -8.18
N LEU A 24 8.47 5.52 -8.45
CA LEU A 24 9.32 6.62 -7.97
C LEU A 24 9.22 6.84 -6.46
N GLY A 25 8.15 6.35 -5.83
CA GLY A 25 7.91 6.49 -4.40
C GLY A 25 6.54 5.95 -4.00
N ALA A 26 6.24 6.08 -2.73
CA ALA A 26 4.94 5.75 -2.16
C ALA A 26 4.52 6.86 -1.19
N LEU A 27 3.27 7.26 -1.26
CA LEU A 27 2.64 8.16 -0.31
C LEU A 27 1.69 7.35 0.56
N LEU A 28 1.91 7.36 1.86
CA LEU A 28 1.01 6.72 2.80
C LEU A 28 -0.01 7.75 3.30
N TRP A 29 -1.22 7.37 3.32
CA TRP A 29 -2.29 8.13 3.93
C TRP A 29 -2.53 7.55 5.34
N CYS A 30 -2.27 8.29 6.41
CA CYS A 30 -1.76 9.64 6.49
C CYS A 30 -0.64 9.74 7.55
N PHE A 31 -0.20 10.96 7.90
CA PHE A 31 0.89 11.14 8.86
C PHE A 31 0.49 10.76 10.29
N ALA A 32 -0.66 11.24 10.75
CA ALA A 32 -1.12 11.00 12.13
C ALA A 32 -2.57 10.54 12.15
N ASP A 33 -2.92 9.77 13.18
CA ASP A 33 -4.32 9.46 13.47
C ASP A 33 -5.08 10.74 13.86
N TYR A 34 -6.37 10.73 13.61
CA TYR A 34 -7.22 11.83 14.10
C TYR A 34 -7.30 11.82 15.61
N ALA A 35 -7.21 13.03 16.20
CA ALA A 35 -7.39 13.22 17.63
C ALA A 35 -8.79 12.77 18.07
N PRO A 36 -8.93 12.16 19.27
CA PRO A 36 -10.22 11.62 19.73
C PRO A 36 -11.38 12.62 19.70
N GLU A 37 -11.08 13.91 19.88
CA GLU A 37 -12.07 14.99 19.87
C GLU A 37 -12.72 15.19 18.49
N LEU A 38 -12.09 14.66 17.43
CA LEU A 38 -12.60 14.73 16.05
C LEU A 38 -13.41 13.48 15.65
N HIS A 39 -13.49 12.47 16.51
CA HIS A 39 -14.11 11.19 16.17
C HIS A 39 -15.63 11.29 15.96
N ASP A 40 -16.27 12.29 16.53
CA ASP A 40 -17.71 12.54 16.38
C ASP A 40 -18.04 13.55 15.27
N ALA A 41 -17.02 13.98 14.51
CA ALA A 41 -17.15 14.87 13.38
C ALA A 41 -16.89 14.15 12.04
N PRO A 42 -17.53 14.59 10.92
CA PRO A 42 -17.23 14.05 9.60
C PRO A 42 -15.75 14.25 9.20
N PRO A 43 -15.12 13.29 8.53
CA PRO A 43 -15.67 12.00 8.09
C PRO A 43 -15.60 10.90 9.15
N CYS A 44 -14.98 11.15 10.29
CA CYS A 44 -14.65 10.14 11.29
C CYS A 44 -15.88 9.51 11.97
N ASP A 45 -16.98 10.26 12.07
CA ASP A 45 -18.25 9.77 12.63
C ASP A 45 -18.90 8.68 11.77
N GLN A 46 -18.75 8.75 10.45
CA GLN A 46 -19.34 7.84 9.48
C GLN A 46 -18.35 6.75 9.00
N SER A 47 -17.07 7.08 9.00
CA SER A 47 -15.99 6.22 8.51
C SER A 47 -14.94 6.00 9.59
N TRP A 48 -15.31 5.22 10.60
CA TRP A 48 -14.47 5.00 11.78
C TRP A 48 -13.03 4.55 11.47
N HIS A 49 -12.78 3.87 10.34
CA HIS A 49 -11.44 3.45 9.89
C HIS A 49 -10.55 4.65 9.51
N GLU A 50 -11.13 5.78 9.11
CA GLU A 50 -10.39 7.02 8.84
C GLU A 50 -9.60 7.49 10.07
N ARG A 51 -10.12 7.21 11.27
CA ARG A 51 -9.51 7.61 12.53
C ARG A 51 -8.09 7.07 12.73
N TYR A 52 -7.72 5.99 12.03
CA TYR A 52 -6.57 5.15 12.36
C TYR A 52 -5.60 4.90 11.19
N PHE A 53 -5.56 5.76 10.18
CA PHE A 53 -4.65 5.62 9.04
C PHE A 53 -3.24 6.13 9.30
N GLY A 54 -3.01 6.85 10.40
CA GLY A 54 -1.77 7.52 10.69
C GLY A 54 -0.59 6.59 10.95
N LEU A 55 0.61 7.13 10.73
CA LEU A 55 1.88 6.57 11.19
C LEU A 55 2.13 6.83 12.67
N VAL A 56 1.54 7.92 13.16
CA VAL A 56 1.71 8.44 14.52
C VAL A 56 0.36 8.44 15.21
N ARG A 57 0.31 7.96 16.46
CA ARG A 57 -0.90 8.01 17.27
C ARG A 57 -1.10 9.41 17.86
N PRO A 58 -2.30 9.76 18.37
CA PRO A 58 -2.57 11.08 18.96
C PRO A 58 -1.65 11.44 20.12
N ASP A 59 -1.09 10.47 20.83
CA ASP A 59 -0.13 10.67 21.91
C ASP A 59 1.32 10.90 21.43
N GLY A 60 1.54 10.94 20.10
CA GLY A 60 2.85 11.10 19.49
C GLY A 60 3.65 9.81 19.35
N SER A 61 3.16 8.67 19.83
CA SER A 61 3.86 7.39 19.68
C SER A 61 3.77 6.87 18.25
N LEU A 62 4.84 6.20 17.79
CA LEU A 62 4.91 5.62 16.46
C LEU A 62 4.19 4.26 16.40
N LYS A 63 3.49 4.02 15.32
CA LYS A 63 2.92 2.70 15.02
C LYS A 63 3.99 1.77 14.40
N PRO A 64 3.80 0.44 14.46
CA PRO A 64 4.77 -0.53 13.93
C PRO A 64 5.17 -0.29 12.47
N HIS A 65 4.25 0.09 11.59
CA HIS A 65 4.55 0.35 10.20
C HIS A 65 5.40 1.61 9.96
N ALA A 66 5.43 2.57 10.87
CA ALA A 66 6.36 3.69 10.82
C ALA A 66 7.82 3.20 10.92
N ALA A 67 8.10 2.23 11.80
CA ALA A 67 9.42 1.62 11.92
C ALA A 67 9.81 0.83 10.66
N VAL A 68 8.85 0.19 9.99
CA VAL A 68 9.08 -0.47 8.70
C VAL A 68 9.55 0.53 7.66
N ILE A 69 8.83 1.67 7.53
CA ILE A 69 9.17 2.73 6.58
C ILE A 69 10.56 3.30 6.89
N GLN A 70 10.86 3.53 8.16
CA GLN A 70 12.16 4.05 8.57
C GLN A 70 13.30 3.10 8.17
N ARG A 71 13.16 1.79 8.43
CA ARG A 71 14.14 0.77 8.01
C ARG A 71 14.28 0.71 6.49
N PHE A 72 13.16 0.75 5.78
CA PHE A 72 13.16 0.73 4.32
C PHE A 72 13.90 1.96 3.74
N ALA A 73 13.62 3.16 4.26
CA ALA A 73 14.29 4.38 3.83
C ALA A 73 15.79 4.38 4.15
N ALA A 74 16.20 3.83 5.30
CA ALA A 74 17.61 3.71 5.69
C ALA A 74 18.44 2.83 4.75
N ASN A 75 17.81 1.91 4.03
CA ASN A 75 18.46 1.09 3.01
C ASN A 75 18.70 1.84 1.69
N HIS A 76 18.30 3.10 1.57
CA HIS A 76 18.45 3.94 0.38
C HIS A 76 18.09 3.21 -0.92
N PRO A 77 16.87 2.67 -1.07
CA PRO A 77 16.50 1.88 -2.23
C PRO A 77 16.62 2.74 -3.49
N ARG A 78 17.30 2.19 -4.50
CA ARG A 78 17.43 2.87 -5.79
C ARG A 78 16.30 2.45 -6.69
N VAL A 79 15.61 3.42 -7.27
CA VAL A 79 14.64 3.18 -8.32
C VAL A 79 15.38 2.78 -9.59
N ALA A 80 15.14 1.57 -10.05
CA ALA A 80 15.61 1.11 -11.37
C ALA A 80 14.47 1.28 -12.39
N ALA A 81 14.84 1.29 -13.68
CA ALA A 81 13.84 1.21 -14.72
C ALA A 81 13.01 -0.09 -14.52
N SER A 82 11.70 0.02 -14.66
CA SER A 82 10.83 -1.13 -14.59
C SER A 82 11.24 -2.16 -15.64
N ARG A 83 11.42 -3.41 -15.23
CA ARG A 83 11.62 -4.53 -16.16
C ARG A 83 10.33 -4.94 -16.84
N TRP A 84 9.22 -4.51 -16.31
CA TRP A 84 7.91 -4.83 -16.84
C TRP A 84 7.62 -4.02 -18.10
N GLN A 85 7.58 -4.70 -19.23
CA GLN A 85 7.25 -4.11 -20.51
C GLN A 85 5.83 -4.55 -20.91
N GLY A 86 4.88 -3.72 -20.60
CA GLY A 86 3.51 -3.87 -21.05
C GLY A 86 2.50 -4.09 -19.94
N ALA A 87 1.55 -3.17 -19.84
CA ALA A 87 0.34 -3.40 -19.08
C ALA A 87 -0.42 -4.59 -19.68
N PRO A 88 -0.98 -5.50 -18.87
CA PRO A 88 -1.86 -6.52 -19.41
C PRO A 88 -2.99 -5.80 -20.15
N GLU A 89 -3.26 -6.24 -21.37
CA GLU A 89 -4.42 -5.73 -22.12
C GLU A 89 -5.68 -6.13 -21.35
N ILE A 90 -6.33 -5.15 -20.74
CA ILE A 90 -7.52 -5.33 -19.92
C ILE A 90 -8.64 -4.57 -20.61
N ASP A 91 -9.67 -5.28 -21.05
CA ASP A 91 -10.92 -4.66 -21.47
C ASP A 91 -11.58 -4.02 -20.22
N PRO A 92 -11.78 -2.67 -20.23
CA PRO A 92 -12.35 -1.97 -19.08
C PRO A 92 -13.74 -2.48 -18.70
N GLU A 93 -14.61 -2.76 -19.68
CA GLU A 93 -15.97 -3.24 -19.37
C GLU A 93 -15.94 -4.61 -18.69
N ALA A 94 -15.20 -5.56 -19.24
CA ALA A 94 -15.04 -6.87 -18.64
C ALA A 94 -14.37 -6.78 -17.25
N TYR A 95 -13.41 -5.86 -17.07
CA TYR A 95 -12.77 -5.65 -15.78
C TYR A 95 -13.76 -5.25 -14.70
N TYR A 96 -14.62 -4.27 -14.96
CA TYR A 96 -15.55 -3.74 -13.98
C TYR A 96 -16.74 -4.66 -13.68
N GLN A 97 -17.00 -5.68 -14.49
CA GLN A 97 -18.00 -6.71 -14.16
C GLN A 97 -17.59 -7.57 -12.95
N ALA A 98 -16.29 -7.81 -12.76
CA ALA A 98 -15.78 -8.59 -11.64
C ALA A 98 -14.37 -8.09 -11.21
N PRO A 99 -14.24 -6.86 -10.65
CA PRO A 99 -12.97 -6.17 -10.52
C PRO A 99 -11.97 -6.93 -9.66
N LEU A 100 -12.39 -7.53 -8.55
CA LEU A 100 -11.48 -8.28 -7.68
C LEU A 100 -10.95 -9.56 -8.35
N ALA A 101 -11.79 -10.29 -9.08
CA ALA A 101 -11.37 -11.50 -9.80
C ALA A 101 -10.41 -11.15 -10.93
N ASN A 102 -10.70 -10.10 -11.69
CA ASN A 102 -9.89 -9.63 -12.81
C ASN A 102 -8.55 -9.04 -12.33
N ALA A 103 -8.53 -8.29 -11.22
CA ALA A 103 -7.28 -7.83 -10.62
C ALA A 103 -6.38 -9.00 -10.19
N LYS A 104 -6.95 -10.05 -9.56
CA LYS A 104 -6.21 -11.27 -9.19
C LYS A 104 -5.66 -12.00 -10.42
N LEU A 105 -6.43 -12.06 -11.50
CA LEU A 105 -5.98 -12.68 -12.76
C LEU A 105 -4.84 -11.87 -13.39
N ALA A 106 -4.97 -10.56 -13.47
CA ALA A 106 -3.92 -9.66 -13.98
C ALA A 106 -2.63 -9.78 -13.17
N TYR A 107 -2.74 -9.85 -11.83
CA TYR A 107 -1.58 -10.03 -10.96
C TYR A 107 -0.90 -11.39 -11.17
N ARG A 108 -1.65 -12.48 -11.35
CA ARG A 108 -1.07 -13.79 -11.68
C ARG A 108 -0.31 -13.76 -13.00
N ARG A 109 -0.88 -13.16 -14.05
CA ARG A 109 -0.21 -13.00 -15.36
C ARG A 109 1.10 -12.22 -15.22
N TYR A 110 1.09 -11.17 -14.40
CA TYR A 110 2.30 -10.42 -14.08
C TYR A 110 3.35 -11.33 -13.42
N LEU A 111 3.00 -12.10 -12.39
CA LEU A 111 3.92 -13.01 -11.71
C LEU A 111 4.50 -14.07 -12.68
N ASP A 112 3.68 -14.62 -13.57
CA ASP A 112 4.11 -15.60 -14.58
C ASP A 112 5.09 -14.99 -15.58
N SER A 113 4.90 -13.73 -15.97
CA SER A 113 5.81 -13.03 -16.89
C SER A 113 7.18 -12.79 -16.23
N VAL A 114 7.20 -12.30 -14.99
CA VAL A 114 8.46 -12.03 -14.26
C VAL A 114 9.22 -13.32 -13.92
N SER A 115 8.51 -14.43 -13.71
CA SER A 115 9.13 -15.73 -13.41
C SER A 115 9.82 -16.38 -14.61
N ARG A 116 9.40 -16.06 -15.83
CA ARG A 116 9.99 -16.58 -17.09
C ARG A 116 11.27 -15.85 -17.50
N GLU A 117 11.51 -14.67 -16.92
CA GLU A 117 12.69 -13.86 -17.23
C GLU A 117 13.87 -14.11 -16.26
N ARG A 118 13.70 -15.01 -15.31
CA ARG A 118 14.74 -15.50 -14.38
C ARG A 118 15.31 -16.84 -14.82
#